data_7762790e2b9fda3762a3b8bbbe785847
#
_entry.id   7762790e2b9fda3762a3b8bbbe785847
#
_cell.length_a   1.000
_cell.length_b   1.000
_cell.length_c   1.000
_cell.angle_alpha   90.00
_cell.angle_beta   90.00
_cell.angle_gamma   90.00
#
_symmetry.space_group_name_H-M   'P 1'
#
loop_
_entity.id
_entity.type
_entity.pdbx_description
1 polymer ?
#
loop_
_entity_poly.entity_id
_entity_poly.type
_entity_poly.pdbx_seq_one_letter_code
_entity_poly.pdbx_strand_id
1 'polypeptide(L)' 'MTDLDCKQTEKLIPQFLKDELDNRTEKKFLNHVDGCSFCLEELSIQFLVTTGMQRLENGD' A
#
# COMPACT_ATOMS: atom_id res chain seq x y z
N MET A 1 17.08 11.54 3.66
CA MET A 1 16.63 11.52 3.56
C MET A 1 16.12 10.95 3.22
N THR A 2 15.62 10.67 3.16
CA THR A 2 15.26 10.13 2.56
C THR A 2 14.39 9.12 2.79
N ASP A 3 13.88 8.87 3.85
CA ASP A 3 12.82 7.96 4.11
C ASP A 3 11.51 8.59 3.84
N LEU A 4 10.55 7.77 3.45
CA LEU A 4 9.19 8.23 3.29
C LEU A 4 8.58 8.43 4.67
N ASP A 5 7.75 9.46 4.80
CA ASP A 5 7.00 9.57 6.03
C ASP A 5 5.63 8.95 5.83
N CYS A 6 4.80 8.94 6.88
CA CYS A 6 3.52 8.25 6.82
C CYS A 6 2.60 8.84 5.77
N LYS A 7 2.62 10.15 5.64
CA LYS A 7 1.75 10.78 4.65
C LYS A 7 2.12 10.41 3.24
N GLN A 8 3.41 10.41 2.95
CA GLN A 8 3.86 10.03 1.63
C GLN A 8 3.57 8.56 1.36
N THR A 9 3.78 7.75 2.36
CA THR A 9 3.52 6.32 2.22
C THR A 9 2.04 6.08 1.92
N GLU A 10 1.17 6.79 2.61
CA GLU A 10 -0.26 6.65 2.36
C GLU A 10 -0.60 6.98 0.92
N LYS A 11 0.00 8.01 0.40
CA LYS A 11 -0.28 8.42 -0.96
C LYS A 11 0.20 7.40 -1.97
N LEU A 12 1.20 6.63 -1.59
CA LEU A 12 1.75 5.62 -2.49
C LEU A 12 0.97 4.32 -2.46
N ILE A 13 0.12 4.12 -1.46
CA ILE A 13 -0.61 2.87 -1.36
C ILE A 13 -1.39 2.54 -2.62
N PRO A 14 -2.20 3.45 -3.17
CA PRO A 14 -2.94 3.12 -4.39
C PRO A 14 -2.02 2.78 -5.55
N GLN A 15 -0.91 3.48 -5.65
CA GLN A 15 0.04 3.22 -6.71
C GLN A 15 0.71 1.87 -6.52
N PHE A 16 1.00 1.53 -5.27
CA PHE A 16 1.60 0.25 -4.98
C PHE A 16 0.64 -0.89 -5.36
N LEU A 17 -0.62 -0.73 -5.04
CA LEU A 17 -1.61 -1.75 -5.34
C LEU A 17 -1.83 -1.91 -6.85
N LYS A 18 -1.59 -0.84 -7.59
CA LYS A 18 -1.70 -0.90 -9.05
C LYS A 18 -0.39 -1.26 -9.71
N ASP A 19 0.63 -1.52 -8.91
CA ASP A 19 1.94 -1.89 -9.42
C ASP A 19 2.55 -0.78 -10.26
N GLU A 20 2.37 0.45 -9.82
CA GLU A 20 2.86 1.61 -10.55
C GLU A 20 4.12 2.20 -9.96
N LEU A 21 4.61 1.64 -8.87
CA LEU A 21 5.82 2.15 -8.25
C LEU A 21 7.04 1.54 -8.90
N ASP A 22 8.11 2.34 -9.04
CA ASP A 22 9.35 1.79 -9.53
C ASP A 22 10.05 1.05 -8.39
N ASN A 23 11.09 0.29 -8.73
CA ASN A 23 11.73 -0.59 -7.76
C ASN A 23 12.28 0.16 -6.57
N ARG A 24 12.85 1.33 -6.80
CA ARG A 24 13.43 2.09 -5.72
C ARG A 24 12.37 2.56 -4.75
N THR A 25 11.34 3.17 -5.30
CA THR A 25 10.28 3.70 -4.48
C THR A 25 9.55 2.58 -3.76
N GLU A 26 9.37 1.48 -4.45
CA GLU A 26 8.71 0.34 -3.85
C GLU A 26 9.47 -0.17 -2.64
N LYS A 27 10.79 -0.23 -2.76
CA LYS A 27 11.61 -0.68 -1.64
C LYS A 27 11.48 0.25 -0.44
N LYS A 28 11.49 1.53 -0.69
CA LYS A 28 11.34 2.50 0.38
C LYS A 28 9.97 2.38 1.02
N PHE A 29 8.97 2.19 0.19
CA PHE A 29 7.61 2.03 0.67
C PHE A 29 7.50 0.80 1.57
N LEU A 30 8.02 -0.32 1.13
CA LEU A 30 7.95 -1.55 1.91
C LEU A 30 8.77 -1.45 3.20
N ASN A 31 9.91 -0.79 3.13
CA ASN A 31 10.70 -0.58 4.33
C ASN A 31 9.94 0.23 5.36
N HIS A 32 9.25 1.25 4.91
CA HIS A 32 8.52 2.09 5.83
C HIS A 32 7.37 1.32 6.48
N VAL A 33 6.58 0.62 5.66
CA VAL A 33 5.45 -0.12 6.22
C VAL A 33 5.91 -1.24 7.13
N ASP A 34 7.06 -1.81 6.84
CA ASP A 34 7.59 -2.88 7.68
C ASP A 34 7.91 -2.35 9.08
N GLY A 35 8.30 -1.10 9.17
CA GLY A 35 8.64 -0.51 10.44
C GLY A 35 7.55 0.34 11.06
N CYS A 36 6.42 0.48 10.41
CA CYS A 36 5.34 1.32 10.89
C CYS A 36 4.02 0.56 10.82
N SER A 37 3.55 0.09 11.96
CA SER A 37 2.32 -0.70 11.96
C SER A 37 1.13 0.12 11.49
N PHE A 38 1.16 1.42 11.71
CA PHE A 38 0.07 2.27 11.26
C PHE A 38 -0.08 2.20 9.74
N CYS A 39 1.02 2.37 9.03
CA CYS A 39 0.99 2.32 7.58
C CYS A 39 0.72 0.91 7.06
N LEU A 40 1.24 -0.07 7.76
CA LEU A 40 0.99 -1.45 7.39
C LEU A 40 -0.50 -1.77 7.50
N GLU A 41 -1.11 -1.30 8.55
CA GLU A 41 -2.53 -1.51 8.75
C GLU A 41 -3.33 -0.82 7.66
N GLU A 42 -2.95 0.39 7.32
CA GLU A 42 -3.63 1.13 6.29
C GLU A 42 -3.53 0.40 4.95
N LEU A 43 -2.35 -0.12 4.65
CA LEU A 43 -2.15 -0.88 3.43
C LEU A 43 -3.05 -2.11 3.42
N SER A 44 -3.11 -2.81 4.53
CA SER A 44 -3.96 -3.98 4.66
C SER A 44 -5.41 -3.66 4.38
N ILE A 45 -5.89 -2.58 4.98
CA ILE A 45 -7.27 -2.18 4.82
C ILE A 45 -7.59 -1.89 3.36
N GLN A 46 -6.74 -1.14 2.71
CA GLN A 46 -6.99 -0.80 1.31
C GLN A 46 -6.88 -2.02 0.42
N PHE A 47 -5.96 -2.90 0.74
CA PHE A 47 -5.82 -4.13 -0.02
C PHE A 47 -7.07 -4.99 0.10
N LEU A 48 -7.60 -5.10 1.30
CA LEU A 48 -8.80 -5.89 1.52
C LEU A 48 -10.02 -5.30 0.81
N VAL A 49 -10.14 -4.00 0.88
CA VAL A 49 -11.26 -3.34 0.21
C VAL A 49 -11.22 -3.60 -1.28
N THR A 50 -10.06 -3.44 -1.87
CA THR A 50 -9.93 -3.66 -3.31
C THR A 50 -10.22 -5.11 -3.66
N THR A 51 -9.64 -6.03 -2.93
CA THR A 51 -9.84 -7.44 -3.21
C THR A 51 -11.27 -7.85 -2.91
N GLY A 52 -11.80 -7.34 -1.83
CA GLY A 52 -13.16 -7.67 -1.44
C GLY A 52 -14.17 -7.25 -2.48
N MET A 53 -13.98 -6.09 -3.04
CA MET A 53 -14.91 -5.62 -4.05
C MET A 53 -14.88 -6.51 -5.28
N GLN A 54 -13.68 -6.87 -5.70
CA GLN A 54 -13.56 -7.76 -6.83
C GLN A 54 -14.20 -9.12 -6.54
N ARG A 55 -13.98 -9.58 -5.35
CA ARG A 55 -14.49 -10.86 -4.96
C ARG A 55 -16.01 -10.87 -4.94
N LEU A 56 -16.58 -9.81 -4.44
CA LEU A 56 -18.02 -9.70 -4.41
C LEU A 56 -18.62 -9.75 -5.80
N GLU A 57 -17.99 -9.09 -6.71
CA GLU A 57 -18.47 -9.10 -8.07
C GLU A 57 -18.42 -10.49 -8.65
N ASN A 58 -17.33 -11.16 -8.41
CA ASN A 58 -17.22 -12.50 -8.94
C ASN A 58 -18.09 -13.45 -8.21
N GLY A 59 -18.20 -13.24 -6.96
CA GLY A 59 -18.86 -14.16 -6.12
C GLY A 59 -20.29 -14.23 -6.34
N ASP A 60 -20.69 -13.37 -6.81
CA ASP A 60 -21.91 -13.51 -6.93
C ASP A 60 -22.29 -13.28 -7.67
#